data_a1d7da78de70ffc9cde7b6be7d531457
#
_entry.id   a1d7da78de70ffc9cde7b6be7d531457
#
_cell.length_a   1.000
_cell.length_b   1.000
_cell.length_c   1.000
_cell.angle_alpha   90.00
_cell.angle_beta   90.00
_cell.angle_gamma   90.00
#
_symmetry.space_group_name_H-M   'P 1'
#
loop_
_entity.id
_entity.type
_entity.pdbx_description
1 polymer ?
#
loop_
_entity_poly.entity_id
_entity_poly.type
_entity_poly.pdbx_seq_one_letter_code
_entity_poly.pdbx_strand_id
1 'polypeptide(L)'
;HAWAASLREITMRTFLNRFRPRVVRRMAKSEDGAAAVEFALVAFPFFMIMGCICETGIMLFTEYSIQAGVQEAARQIKTGQAQNASMSAADFKSKICEITGIVVDCESDLTVYVRPDSTFSSLASNLPSYLNVGAKPDGTPNPTSYDCGGPEQAAAVIATYDWKFTMPFMTFLGNFDDGKKRRLYGLAIFQNEPFPAGTSCS
;
A
#
# COMPACT_ATOMS: atom_id res chain seq x y z
N HIS A 1 29.75 33.01 12.20
CA HIS A 1 28.64 32.02 12.18
C HIS A 1 28.58 31.11 13.43
N ALA A 2 29.57 31.06 14.30
CA ALA A 2 29.60 30.22 15.49
C ALA A 2 28.84 30.79 16.72
N TRP A 3 28.55 32.08 16.75
CA TRP A 3 27.90 32.75 17.90
C TRP A 3 26.39 32.52 17.99
N ALA A 4 25.69 32.28 16.85
CA ALA A 4 24.25 32.08 16.82
C ALA A 4 23.80 30.70 17.31
N ALA A 5 24.67 29.69 17.23
CA ALA A 5 24.35 28.31 17.67
C ALA A 5 24.41 28.20 19.22
N SER A 6 25.35 28.93 19.88
CA SER A 6 25.52 28.92 21.34
C SER A 6 24.33 29.51 22.09
N LEU A 7 23.70 30.55 21.55
CA LEU A 7 22.55 31.22 22.21
C LEU A 7 21.25 30.38 22.14
N ARG A 8 21.07 29.56 21.11
CA ARG A 8 19.89 28.67 20.99
C ARG A 8 19.94 27.50 21.98
N GLU A 9 21.11 26.92 22.22
CA GLU A 9 21.23 25.81 23.17
C GLU A 9 21.04 26.26 24.63
N ILE A 10 21.54 27.45 24.98
CA ILE A 10 21.39 27.99 26.34
C ILE A 10 19.92 28.31 26.64
N THR A 11 19.18 28.85 25.69
CA THR A 11 17.76 29.22 25.89
C THR A 11 16.87 27.99 26.07
N MET A 12 17.14 26.91 25.33
CA MET A 12 16.34 25.69 25.37
C MET A 12 16.57 24.89 26.67
N ARG A 13 17.82 24.84 27.19
CA ARG A 13 18.13 24.17 28.45
C ARG A 13 17.57 24.94 29.65
N THR A 14 17.55 26.24 29.60
CA THR A 14 17.03 27.10 30.69
C THR A 14 15.52 27.01 30.79
N PHE A 15 14.81 26.89 29.64
CA PHE A 15 13.36 26.75 29.60
C PHE A 15 12.90 25.38 30.16
N LEU A 16 13.59 24.31 29.84
CA LEU A 16 13.28 22.94 30.32
C LEU A 16 13.58 22.77 31.82
N ASN A 17 14.57 23.47 32.36
CA ASN A 17 14.92 23.37 33.79
C ASN A 17 13.97 24.17 34.71
N ARG A 18 13.27 25.16 34.19
CA ARG A 18 12.38 26.03 34.99
C ARG A 18 11.00 25.42 35.27
N PHE A 19 10.61 24.45 34.48
CA PHE A 19 9.26 23.80 34.60
C PHE A 19 9.27 22.49 35.43
N ARG A 20 10.45 21.98 35.82
CA ARG A 20 10.58 20.61 36.29
C ARG A 20 10.30 20.26 37.75
N PRO A 21 10.52 21.06 38.79
CA PRO A 21 10.41 20.41 40.11
C PRO A 21 9.10 20.70 40.89
N ARG A 22 8.41 21.79 40.61
CA ARG A 22 7.25 22.17 41.44
C ARG A 22 5.93 21.57 40.99
N VAL A 23 5.69 21.49 39.68
CA VAL A 23 4.43 20.93 39.11
C VAL A 23 4.42 19.40 39.25
N VAL A 24 5.52 18.74 38.88
CA VAL A 24 5.65 17.28 39.04
C VAL A 24 5.61 16.87 40.50
N ARG A 25 6.22 17.65 41.43
CA ARG A 25 6.19 17.37 42.85
C ARG A 25 4.83 17.65 43.53
N ARG A 26 4.03 18.56 42.97
CA ARG A 26 2.63 18.76 43.41
C ARG A 26 1.69 17.66 42.88
N MET A 27 1.88 17.24 41.64
CA MET A 27 1.14 16.11 41.08
C MET A 27 1.45 14.79 41.80
N ALA A 28 2.68 14.54 42.15
CA ALA A 28 3.08 13.34 42.88
C ALA A 28 2.59 13.29 44.34
N LYS A 29 2.06 14.37 44.89
CA LYS A 29 1.51 14.44 46.27
C LYS A 29 -0.01 14.49 46.34
N SER A 30 -0.73 14.62 45.18
CA SER A 30 -2.18 14.58 45.16
C SER A 30 -2.68 13.19 44.72
N GLU A 31 -3.64 12.65 45.38
CA GLU A 31 -4.27 11.37 45.02
C GLU A 31 -4.87 11.43 43.59
N ASP A 32 -5.33 12.59 43.17
CA ASP A 32 -5.81 12.85 41.79
C ASP A 32 -4.68 12.71 40.76
N GLY A 33 -3.44 13.05 41.13
CA GLY A 33 -2.27 12.88 40.26
C GLY A 33 -1.88 11.42 40.08
N ALA A 34 -2.01 10.58 41.11
CA ALA A 34 -1.75 9.16 41.04
C ALA A 34 -2.74 8.45 40.10
N ALA A 35 -4.03 8.73 40.23
CA ALA A 35 -5.05 8.17 39.35
C ALA A 35 -4.83 8.53 37.86
N ALA A 36 -4.41 9.76 37.58
CA ALA A 36 -4.08 10.17 36.21
C ALA A 36 -2.89 9.41 35.61
N VAL A 37 -1.87 9.12 36.41
CA VAL A 37 -0.70 8.34 35.98
C VAL A 37 -1.08 6.87 35.78
N GLU A 38 -1.86 6.28 36.67
CA GLU A 38 -2.37 4.91 36.52
C GLU A 38 -3.22 4.77 35.25
N PHE A 39 -4.12 5.71 35.01
CA PHE A 39 -4.92 5.75 33.77
C PHE A 39 -4.00 5.86 32.54
N ALA A 40 -3.03 6.75 32.52
CA ALA A 40 -2.14 6.94 31.40
C ALA A 40 -1.31 5.68 31.09
N LEU A 41 -0.85 4.94 32.12
CA LEU A 41 -0.11 3.69 31.95
C LEU A 41 -0.96 2.59 31.30
N VAL A 42 -2.24 2.54 31.58
CA VAL A 42 -3.17 1.56 30.97
C VAL A 42 -3.69 2.04 29.61
N ALA A 43 -4.01 3.35 29.51
CA ALA A 43 -4.55 3.93 28.28
C ALA A 43 -3.56 3.87 27.12
N PHE A 44 -2.28 4.10 27.37
CA PHE A 44 -1.28 4.09 26.30
C PHE A 44 -1.21 2.74 25.55
N PRO A 45 -0.95 1.59 26.21
CA PRO A 45 -0.94 0.30 25.51
C PRO A 45 -2.31 -0.06 24.93
N PHE A 46 -3.42 0.32 25.58
CA PHE A 46 -4.76 0.09 25.06
C PHE A 46 -4.99 0.79 23.72
N PHE A 47 -4.69 2.09 23.63
CA PHE A 47 -4.85 2.83 22.36
C PHE A 47 -3.85 2.39 21.30
N MET A 48 -2.64 1.95 21.68
CA MET A 48 -1.70 1.37 20.73
C MET A 48 -2.25 0.09 20.10
N ILE A 49 -2.79 -0.83 20.88
CA ILE A 49 -3.41 -2.07 20.38
C ILE A 49 -4.61 -1.74 19.50
N MET A 50 -5.46 -0.83 19.94
CA MET A 50 -6.63 -0.39 19.16
C MET A 50 -6.18 0.22 17.82
N GLY A 51 -5.16 1.05 17.81
CA GLY A 51 -4.59 1.61 16.58
C GLY A 51 -4.06 0.54 15.63
N CYS A 52 -3.35 -0.46 16.14
CA CYS A 52 -2.88 -1.60 15.35
C CYS A 52 -4.03 -2.42 14.73
N ILE A 53 -5.11 -2.64 15.49
CA ILE A 53 -6.30 -3.35 14.99
C ILE A 53 -6.97 -2.53 13.87
N CYS A 54 -7.16 -1.23 14.06
CA CYS A 54 -7.73 -0.35 13.05
C CYS A 54 -6.87 -0.30 11.79
N GLU A 55 -5.54 -0.14 11.93
CA GLU A 55 -4.62 -0.12 10.78
C GLU A 55 -4.64 -1.44 10.02
N THR A 56 -4.64 -2.58 10.72
CA THR A 56 -4.76 -3.90 10.09
C THR A 56 -6.08 -4.03 9.33
N GLY A 57 -7.18 -3.57 9.91
CA GLY A 57 -8.49 -3.59 9.27
C GLY A 57 -8.54 -2.78 7.98
N ILE A 58 -7.99 -1.56 7.99
CA ILE A 58 -7.91 -0.70 6.80
C ILE A 58 -7.00 -1.34 5.75
N MET A 59 -5.87 -1.90 6.14
CA MET A 59 -4.94 -2.58 5.24
C MET A 59 -5.59 -3.76 4.53
N LEU A 60 -6.30 -4.63 5.26
CA LEU A 60 -7.03 -5.77 4.68
C LEU A 60 -8.18 -5.32 3.79
N PHE A 61 -8.90 -4.28 4.17
CA PHE A 61 -9.94 -3.68 3.34
C PHE A 61 -9.38 -3.13 2.02
N THR A 62 -8.21 -2.48 2.10
CA THR A 62 -7.50 -1.99 0.91
C THR A 62 -7.11 -3.14 -0.02
N GLU A 63 -6.54 -4.22 0.52
CA GLU A 63 -6.18 -5.41 -0.27
C GLU A 63 -7.41 -6.03 -0.96
N TYR A 64 -8.51 -6.16 -0.22
CA TYR A 64 -9.78 -6.63 -0.78
C TYR A 64 -10.30 -5.72 -1.90
N SER A 65 -10.22 -4.40 -1.71
CA SER A 65 -10.67 -3.42 -2.72
C SER A 65 -9.83 -3.51 -3.99
N ILE A 66 -8.49 -3.63 -3.86
CA ILE A 66 -7.58 -3.84 -5.01
C ILE A 66 -7.94 -5.14 -5.74
N GLN A 67 -8.16 -6.23 -5.00
CA GLN A 67 -8.55 -7.51 -5.57
C GLN A 67 -9.88 -7.41 -6.34
N ALA A 68 -10.88 -6.73 -5.78
CA ALA A 68 -12.17 -6.52 -6.44
C ALA A 68 -12.03 -5.69 -7.72
N GLY A 69 -11.26 -4.59 -7.67
CA GLY A 69 -10.98 -3.75 -8.83
C GLY A 69 -10.27 -4.49 -9.95
N VAL A 70 -9.28 -5.32 -9.60
CA VAL A 70 -8.54 -6.15 -10.55
C VAL A 70 -9.46 -7.18 -11.21
N GLN A 71 -10.34 -7.84 -10.46
CA GLN A 71 -11.27 -8.83 -11.00
C GLN A 71 -12.24 -8.20 -12.02
N GLU A 72 -12.79 -7.03 -11.71
CA GLU A 72 -13.71 -6.34 -12.62
C GLU A 72 -12.99 -5.84 -13.87
N ALA A 73 -11.83 -5.24 -13.74
CA ALA A 73 -11.04 -4.79 -14.89
C ALA A 73 -10.56 -5.99 -15.76
N ALA A 74 -10.11 -7.08 -15.13
CA ALA A 74 -9.70 -8.30 -15.81
C ALA A 74 -10.82 -8.91 -16.68
N ARG A 75 -12.07 -8.78 -16.26
CA ARG A 75 -13.23 -9.21 -17.04
C ARG A 75 -13.29 -8.52 -18.40
N GLN A 76 -12.90 -7.25 -18.50
CA GLN A 76 -12.91 -6.52 -19.78
C GLN A 76 -11.85 -7.05 -20.75
N ILE A 77 -10.69 -7.47 -20.24
CA ILE A 77 -9.67 -8.14 -21.08
C ILE A 77 -10.16 -9.51 -21.51
N LYS A 78 -10.65 -10.31 -20.55
CA LYS A 78 -11.12 -11.66 -20.79
C LYS A 78 -12.16 -11.74 -21.91
N THR A 79 -13.12 -10.80 -21.95
CA THR A 79 -14.21 -10.77 -22.94
C THR A 79 -13.84 -10.02 -24.23
N GLY A 80 -12.60 -9.58 -24.40
CA GLY A 80 -12.14 -8.85 -25.58
C GLY A 80 -12.60 -7.38 -25.65
N GLN A 81 -13.25 -6.87 -24.62
CA GLN A 81 -13.73 -5.47 -24.61
C GLN A 81 -12.57 -4.46 -24.59
N ALA A 82 -11.53 -4.74 -23.80
CA ALA A 82 -10.35 -3.89 -23.72
C ALA A 82 -9.61 -3.84 -25.07
N GLN A 83 -9.47 -4.97 -25.75
CA GLN A 83 -8.85 -5.09 -27.06
C GLN A 83 -9.67 -4.37 -28.14
N ASN A 84 -10.99 -4.57 -28.16
CA ASN A 84 -11.89 -3.92 -29.12
C ASN A 84 -11.93 -2.39 -28.94
N ALA A 85 -11.79 -1.90 -27.72
CA ALA A 85 -11.72 -0.47 -27.42
C ALA A 85 -10.31 0.12 -27.59
N SER A 86 -9.29 -0.68 -27.92
CA SER A 86 -7.87 -0.29 -27.92
C SER A 86 -7.49 0.44 -26.62
N MET A 87 -7.93 -0.15 -25.50
CA MET A 87 -7.79 0.46 -24.18
C MET A 87 -6.31 0.65 -23.82
N SER A 88 -5.95 1.85 -23.38
CA SER A 88 -4.59 2.12 -22.92
C SER A 88 -4.34 1.61 -21.50
N ALA A 89 -3.06 1.49 -21.11
CA ALA A 89 -2.68 1.14 -19.75
C ALA A 89 -3.27 2.10 -18.70
N ALA A 90 -3.37 3.40 -19.05
CA ALA A 90 -3.94 4.42 -18.18
C ALA A 90 -5.44 4.23 -17.98
N ASP A 91 -6.17 3.96 -19.07
CA ASP A 91 -7.62 3.71 -19.01
C ASP A 91 -7.91 2.45 -18.19
N PHE A 92 -7.12 1.39 -18.40
CA PHE A 92 -7.25 0.15 -17.64
C PHE A 92 -6.99 0.35 -16.15
N LYS A 93 -5.93 1.09 -15.80
CA LYS A 93 -5.65 1.48 -14.42
C LYS A 93 -6.82 2.30 -13.83
N SER A 94 -7.38 3.23 -14.59
CA SER A 94 -8.53 4.03 -14.17
C SER A 94 -9.74 3.15 -13.82
N LYS A 95 -9.98 2.06 -14.55
CA LYS A 95 -11.06 1.10 -14.22
C LYS A 95 -10.86 0.41 -12.88
N ILE A 96 -9.64 0.04 -12.55
CA ILE A 96 -9.33 -0.48 -11.21
C ILE A 96 -9.56 0.60 -10.16
N CYS A 97 -9.18 1.83 -10.47
CA CYS A 97 -9.29 2.99 -9.59
C CYS A 97 -10.73 3.42 -9.28
N GLU A 98 -11.67 3.17 -10.17
CA GLU A 98 -13.10 3.41 -9.92
C GLU A 98 -13.59 2.67 -8.66
N ILE A 99 -13.00 1.51 -8.35
CA ILE A 99 -13.36 0.68 -7.19
C ILE A 99 -12.45 0.95 -5.99
N THR A 100 -11.16 1.14 -6.24
CA THR A 100 -10.13 1.25 -5.18
C THR A 100 -9.89 2.69 -4.71
N GLY A 101 -10.28 3.69 -5.49
CA GLY A 101 -9.95 5.10 -5.28
C GLY A 101 -10.46 5.73 -3.98
N ILE A 102 -11.29 5.02 -3.20
CA ILE A 102 -11.75 5.48 -1.88
C ILE A 102 -10.63 5.32 -0.82
N VAL A 103 -9.74 4.33 -0.97
CA VAL A 103 -8.74 3.96 0.04
C VAL A 103 -7.29 4.04 -0.45
N VAL A 104 -7.08 4.17 -1.74
CA VAL A 104 -5.76 4.17 -2.39
C VAL A 104 -5.59 5.44 -3.20
N ASP A 105 -4.45 6.12 -3.07
CA ASP A 105 -4.04 7.10 -4.07
C ASP A 105 -3.63 6.36 -5.35
N CYS A 106 -4.61 6.26 -6.23
CA CYS A 106 -4.55 5.38 -7.38
C CYS A 106 -3.57 5.87 -8.45
N GLU A 107 -3.42 7.17 -8.58
CA GLU A 107 -2.56 7.74 -9.62
C GLU A 107 -1.08 7.54 -9.31
N SER A 108 -0.70 7.77 -8.06
CA SER A 108 0.70 7.74 -7.65
C SER A 108 1.20 6.37 -7.18
N ASP A 109 0.38 5.64 -6.42
CA ASP A 109 0.88 4.53 -5.61
C ASP A 109 0.44 3.15 -6.12
N LEU A 110 -0.61 3.07 -6.98
CA LEU A 110 -1.04 1.81 -7.58
C LEU A 110 -0.26 1.51 -8.87
N THR A 111 0.39 0.35 -8.92
CA THR A 111 1.08 -0.14 -10.12
C THR A 111 0.33 -1.32 -10.69
N VAL A 112 0.06 -1.29 -12.00
CA VAL A 112 -0.73 -2.32 -12.70
C VAL A 112 0.10 -2.92 -13.82
N TYR A 113 0.03 -4.25 -13.95
CA TYR A 113 0.71 -5.05 -14.97
C TYR A 113 -0.28 -6.01 -15.60
N VAL A 114 -0.19 -6.14 -16.91
CA VAL A 114 -0.94 -7.14 -17.67
C VAL A 114 0.05 -7.92 -18.51
N ARG A 115 0.05 -9.24 -18.36
CA ARG A 115 0.97 -10.14 -19.04
C ARG A 115 0.20 -11.32 -19.63
N PRO A 116 0.19 -11.47 -20.95
CA PRO A 116 -0.30 -12.68 -21.62
C PRO A 116 0.80 -13.75 -21.63
N ASP A 117 0.37 -14.96 -21.72
CA ASP A 117 1.21 -16.13 -21.99
C ASP A 117 0.46 -17.13 -22.88
N SER A 118 1.20 -18.00 -23.57
CA SER A 118 0.58 -18.96 -24.49
C SER A 118 -0.29 -20.00 -23.78
N THR A 119 0.05 -20.37 -22.54
CA THR A 119 -0.62 -21.39 -21.74
C THR A 119 -0.62 -21.06 -20.26
N PHE A 120 -1.54 -21.65 -19.50
CA PHE A 120 -1.52 -21.56 -18.04
C PHE A 120 -0.25 -22.12 -17.42
N SER A 121 0.34 -23.14 -18.02
CA SER A 121 1.58 -23.75 -17.51
C SER A 121 2.77 -22.80 -17.61
N SER A 122 2.92 -22.12 -18.74
CA SER A 122 3.96 -21.11 -18.91
C SER A 122 3.73 -19.90 -18.03
N LEU A 123 2.48 -19.46 -17.92
CA LEU A 123 2.08 -18.38 -17.02
C LEU A 123 2.42 -18.72 -15.54
N ALA A 124 2.11 -19.94 -15.09
CA ALA A 124 2.41 -20.38 -13.74
C ALA A 124 3.91 -20.41 -13.44
N SER A 125 4.73 -20.81 -14.41
CA SER A 125 6.19 -20.83 -14.30
C SER A 125 6.78 -19.41 -14.20
N ASN A 126 6.16 -18.43 -14.88
CA ASN A 126 6.61 -17.04 -14.92
C ASN A 126 6.01 -16.18 -13.79
N LEU A 127 4.93 -16.63 -13.16
CA LEU A 127 4.20 -15.86 -12.13
C LEU A 127 5.09 -15.36 -10.98
N PRO A 128 6.05 -16.13 -10.42
CA PRO A 128 6.93 -15.63 -9.38
C PRO A 128 7.73 -14.39 -9.79
N SER A 129 8.14 -14.31 -11.07
CA SER A 129 8.83 -13.14 -11.58
C SER A 129 7.88 -11.96 -11.78
N TYR A 130 6.63 -12.21 -12.14
CA TYR A 130 5.60 -11.18 -12.34
C TYR A 130 5.13 -10.58 -11.00
N LEU A 131 5.08 -11.35 -9.93
CA LEU A 131 4.76 -10.85 -8.59
C LEU A 131 5.86 -9.95 -8.00
N ASN A 132 7.11 -10.07 -8.49
CA ASN A 132 8.20 -9.16 -8.11
C ASN A 132 8.18 -7.85 -8.91
N VAL A 133 7.18 -7.63 -9.75
CA VAL A 133 6.95 -6.35 -10.42
C VAL A 133 6.32 -5.36 -9.44
N GLY A 134 6.78 -4.16 -9.46
CA GLY A 134 6.42 -3.09 -8.55
C GLY A 134 7.62 -2.18 -8.38
N ALA A 135 7.50 -1.09 -7.66
CA ALA A 135 8.68 -0.30 -7.35
C ALA A 135 9.71 -1.17 -6.62
N LYS A 136 10.97 -1.05 -7.01
CA LYS A 136 12.08 -1.64 -6.26
C LYS A 136 12.16 -0.98 -4.88
N PRO A 137 12.89 -1.59 -3.91
CA PRO A 137 13.09 -0.98 -2.59
C PRO A 137 13.68 0.44 -2.65
N ASP A 138 14.47 0.74 -3.69
CA ASP A 138 15.05 2.07 -3.96
C ASP A 138 14.06 3.09 -4.52
N GLY A 139 12.79 2.70 -4.73
CA GLY A 139 11.73 3.53 -5.27
C GLY A 139 11.72 3.62 -6.80
N THR A 140 12.66 2.99 -7.50
CA THR A 140 12.63 2.97 -8.96
C THR A 140 11.53 2.06 -9.47
N PRO A 141 10.69 2.50 -10.44
CA PRO A 141 9.67 1.66 -11.00
C PRO A 141 10.30 0.52 -11.84
N ASN A 142 9.78 -0.69 -11.67
CA ASN A 142 10.06 -1.74 -12.65
C ASN A 142 9.36 -1.41 -13.98
N PRO A 143 9.89 -1.91 -15.12
CA PRO A 143 9.24 -1.71 -16.40
C PRO A 143 7.78 -2.19 -16.33
N THR A 144 6.86 -1.30 -16.57
CA THR A 144 5.45 -1.63 -16.72
C THR A 144 5.27 -2.38 -18.03
N SER A 145 4.47 -3.43 -18.03
CA SER A 145 4.01 -4.07 -19.26
C SER A 145 2.49 -4.11 -19.23
N TYR A 146 1.92 -3.64 -20.29
CA TYR A 146 0.49 -3.71 -20.54
C TYR A 146 0.29 -4.35 -21.91
N ASP A 147 -0.10 -5.62 -21.88
CA ASP A 147 -0.41 -6.40 -23.06
C ASP A 147 -1.61 -7.29 -22.71
N CYS A 148 -2.73 -7.08 -23.37
CA CYS A 148 -3.95 -7.82 -23.12
C CYS A 148 -3.97 -9.23 -23.75
N GLY A 149 -2.98 -9.54 -24.57
CA GLY A 149 -2.95 -10.79 -25.33
C GLY A 149 -4.04 -10.90 -26.39
N GLY A 150 -3.91 -11.98 -27.18
CA GLY A 150 -4.88 -12.36 -28.19
C GLY A 150 -5.98 -13.29 -27.65
N PRO A 151 -6.91 -13.71 -28.56
CA PRO A 151 -7.95 -14.69 -28.22
C PRO A 151 -7.32 -16.01 -27.75
N GLU A 152 -7.99 -16.67 -26.82
CA GLU A 152 -7.61 -17.98 -26.24
C GLU A 152 -6.27 -18.02 -25.48
N GLN A 153 -5.54 -16.90 -25.36
CA GLN A 153 -4.32 -16.82 -24.58
C GLN A 153 -4.62 -16.74 -23.06
N ALA A 154 -3.76 -17.35 -22.27
CA ALA A 154 -3.77 -17.13 -20.82
C ALA A 154 -3.23 -15.74 -20.51
N ALA A 155 -3.80 -15.05 -19.54
CA ALA A 155 -3.33 -13.74 -19.11
C ALA A 155 -3.37 -13.60 -17.59
N ALA A 156 -2.45 -12.82 -17.06
CA ALA A 156 -2.43 -12.39 -15.67
C ALA A 156 -2.52 -10.88 -15.58
N VAL A 157 -3.43 -10.40 -14.76
CA VAL A 157 -3.53 -9.00 -14.33
C VAL A 157 -3.05 -8.93 -12.89
N ILE A 158 -2.08 -8.08 -12.63
CA ILE A 158 -1.46 -7.91 -11.33
C ILE A 158 -1.50 -6.42 -10.99
N ALA A 159 -2.06 -6.09 -9.83
CA ALA A 159 -1.96 -4.75 -9.27
C ALA A 159 -1.21 -4.81 -7.94
N THR A 160 -0.32 -3.87 -7.71
CA THR A 160 0.46 -3.80 -6.47
C THR A 160 0.34 -2.42 -5.84
N TYR A 161 0.26 -2.39 -4.52
CA TYR A 161 0.23 -1.19 -3.71
C TYR A 161 1.14 -1.36 -2.48
N ASP A 162 2.02 -0.40 -2.22
CA ASP A 162 2.97 -0.48 -1.13
C ASP A 162 2.45 0.27 0.11
N TRP A 163 1.80 -0.48 1.01
CA TRP A 163 1.29 0.03 2.28
C TRP A 163 2.43 0.49 3.19
N LYS A 164 2.35 1.71 3.69
CA LYS A 164 3.28 2.28 4.68
C LYS A 164 2.63 2.22 6.05
N PHE A 165 3.29 1.58 7.02
CA PHE A 165 2.75 1.50 8.38
C PHE A 165 2.78 2.85 9.08
N THR A 166 1.67 3.20 9.72
CA THR A 166 1.53 4.38 10.56
C THR A 166 1.90 4.06 12.02
N MET A 167 1.52 2.86 12.48
CA MET A 167 1.83 2.42 13.85
C MET A 167 3.26 1.86 13.94
N PRO A 168 4.08 2.33 14.89
CA PRO A 168 5.52 2.05 14.93
C PRO A 168 5.89 0.57 15.14
N PHE A 169 4.98 -0.24 15.67
CA PHE A 169 5.23 -1.67 15.93
C PHE A 169 4.72 -2.59 14.83
N MET A 170 4.10 -2.06 13.77
CA MET A 170 3.49 -2.88 12.71
C MET A 170 4.49 -3.35 11.64
N THR A 171 5.72 -2.86 11.67
CA THR A 171 6.76 -3.21 10.68
C THR A 171 7.11 -4.70 10.65
N PHE A 172 6.82 -5.46 11.71
CA PHE A 172 6.98 -6.93 11.69
C PHE A 172 6.06 -7.64 10.69
N LEU A 173 4.98 -6.98 10.23
CA LEU A 173 4.09 -7.48 9.17
C LEU A 173 4.57 -7.07 7.76
N GLY A 174 5.65 -6.32 7.67
CA GLY A 174 6.22 -5.89 6.40
C GLY A 174 6.81 -7.07 5.63
N ASN A 175 6.61 -7.06 4.31
CA ASN A 175 7.15 -8.04 3.38
C ASN A 175 7.96 -7.39 2.25
N PHE A 176 8.14 -6.08 2.29
CA PHE A 176 8.81 -5.29 1.28
C PHE A 176 9.63 -4.16 1.91
N ASP A 177 10.71 -3.71 1.25
CA ASP A 177 11.60 -2.63 1.71
C ASP A 177 12.15 -2.91 3.12
N ASP A 178 12.78 -4.06 3.31
CA ASP A 178 13.34 -4.54 4.60
C ASP A 178 12.33 -4.51 5.76
N GLY A 179 11.07 -4.83 5.45
CA GLY A 179 9.98 -4.86 6.42
C GLY A 179 9.33 -3.50 6.72
N LYS A 180 9.80 -2.41 6.11
CA LYS A 180 9.22 -1.07 6.35
C LYS A 180 7.83 -0.88 5.72
N LYS A 181 7.55 -1.65 4.67
CA LYS A 181 6.28 -1.61 3.92
C LYS A 181 5.70 -3.00 3.79
N ARG A 182 4.41 -3.05 3.54
CA ARG A 182 3.73 -4.26 3.10
C ARG A 182 3.21 -4.06 1.69
N ARG A 183 3.65 -4.91 0.76
CA ARG A 183 3.10 -4.95 -0.58
C ARG A 183 1.81 -5.74 -0.59
N LEU A 184 0.74 -5.07 -0.96
CA LEU A 184 -0.59 -5.64 -1.17
C LEU A 184 -0.73 -5.98 -2.65
N TYR A 185 -1.46 -7.05 -2.94
CA TYR A 185 -1.63 -7.57 -4.29
C TYR A 185 -3.11 -7.71 -4.64
N GLY A 186 -3.43 -7.35 -5.89
CA GLY A 186 -4.60 -7.85 -6.58
C GLY A 186 -4.14 -8.71 -7.74
N LEU A 187 -4.68 -9.90 -7.91
CA LEU A 187 -4.30 -10.85 -8.94
C LEU A 187 -5.54 -11.46 -9.60
N ALA A 188 -5.59 -11.42 -10.92
CA ALA A 188 -6.54 -12.18 -11.71
C ALA A 188 -5.80 -12.98 -12.78
N ILE A 189 -6.08 -14.27 -12.86
CA ILE A 189 -5.55 -15.17 -13.89
C ILE A 189 -6.73 -15.77 -14.62
N PHE A 190 -6.73 -15.66 -15.94
CA PHE A 190 -7.83 -16.13 -16.79
C PHE A 190 -7.31 -16.50 -18.17
N GLN A 191 -8.18 -17.12 -18.96
CA GLN A 191 -7.98 -17.31 -20.39
C GLN A 191 -8.93 -16.36 -21.13
N ASN A 192 -8.40 -15.67 -22.13
CA ASN A 192 -9.20 -14.84 -23.03
C ASN A 192 -10.22 -15.69 -23.78
N GLU A 193 -11.42 -15.15 -23.92
CA GLU A 193 -12.46 -15.78 -24.73
C GLU A 193 -12.09 -15.71 -26.22
N PRO A 194 -12.66 -16.57 -27.07
CA PRO A 194 -12.47 -16.45 -28.49
C PRO A 194 -13.17 -15.18 -29.01
N PHE A 195 -12.41 -14.21 -29.45
CA PHE A 195 -12.88 -12.98 -30.11
C PHE A 195 -12.14 -12.78 -31.44
N PRO A 196 -12.62 -11.93 -32.36
CA PRO A 196 -11.99 -11.74 -33.68
C PRO A 196 -10.52 -11.34 -33.53
N ALA A 197 -9.64 -12.03 -34.28
CA ALA A 197 -8.22 -11.70 -34.30
C ALA A 197 -7.98 -10.32 -34.92
N GLY A 198 -6.90 -9.64 -34.48
CA GLY A 198 -6.52 -8.31 -34.98
C GLY A 198 -6.91 -7.15 -34.08
N THR A 199 -7.53 -7.41 -32.94
CA THR A 199 -7.75 -6.43 -31.88
C THR A 199 -6.61 -6.50 -30.86
N SER A 200 -6.05 -5.36 -30.46
CA SER A 200 -4.98 -5.25 -29.48
C SER A 200 -5.19 -4.06 -28.58
N CYS A 201 -4.73 -4.15 -27.35
CA CYS A 201 -4.59 -2.98 -26.47
C CYS A 201 -3.45 -2.09 -26.98
N SER A 202 -3.56 -0.79 -26.76
CA SER A 202 -2.58 0.22 -27.22
C SER A 202 -1.77 0.82 -26.06
#